data_e997665dcfacafdb93bba5febb979fd0
#
_entry.id   e997665dcfacafdb93bba5febb979fd0
#
_cell.length_a   1.000
_cell.length_b   1.000
_cell.length_c   1.000
_cell.angle_alpha   90.00
_cell.angle_beta   90.00
_cell.angle_gamma   90.00
#
_symmetry.space_group_name_H-M   'P 1'
#
loop_
_entity.id
_entity.type
_entity.pdbx_description
1 polymer ?
#
loop_
_entity_poly.entity_id
_entity_poly.type
_entity_poly.pdbx_seq_one_letter_code
_entity_poly.pdbx_strand_id
1 'polypeptide(L)'
;TQFLKDEDGQFLKFLIVGTPTKGTFLSEYIKRNGKGIDTIKSARKWFENLNIIFPNTHRTDFPFRVVNDTQFRTVMRELLNYFGTGISDLRRVESKPEELGIPDEIRQKIEESLEGKGSETGVVIHNENRFIFAEKDKSKNLKWHDLKTIHKKEDSNSDYIFEMFEESDGTSRLFDFIPMLIDMRANDAVYVIDEVDRSLHPMLTLKLLEMYNSL
;
A
#
# COMPACT_ATOMS: atom_id res chain seq x y z
N THR A 1 -30.57 -24.57 4.19
CA THR A 1 -30.32 -25.40 5.38
C THR A 1 -30.11 -26.89 5.07
N GLN A 2 -30.30 -27.32 3.85
CA GLN A 2 -30.23 -28.75 3.43
C GLN A 2 -28.82 -29.24 3.07
N PHE A 3 -27.80 -28.35 3.15
CA PHE A 3 -26.43 -28.66 2.70
C PHE A 3 -25.39 -28.80 3.82
N LEU A 4 -25.81 -28.73 5.08
CA LEU A 4 -24.88 -28.82 6.21
C LEU A 4 -25.04 -30.22 6.87
N LYS A 5 -23.94 -30.87 7.20
CA LYS A 5 -23.95 -32.03 8.08
C LYS A 5 -24.53 -31.61 9.43
N ASP A 6 -25.21 -32.51 10.14
CA ASP A 6 -25.87 -32.22 11.41
C ASP A 6 -24.91 -31.61 12.45
N GLU A 7 -23.65 -32.04 12.50
CA GLU A 7 -22.65 -31.50 13.38
C GLU A 7 -22.29 -30.02 13.04
N ASP A 8 -22.18 -29.69 11.76
CA ASP A 8 -21.95 -28.33 11.29
C ASP A 8 -23.14 -27.42 11.61
N GLY A 9 -24.36 -27.94 11.49
CA GLY A 9 -25.57 -27.21 11.82
C GLY A 9 -25.69 -26.90 13.31
N GLN A 10 -25.30 -27.80 14.19
CA GLN A 10 -25.27 -27.60 15.63
C GLN A 10 -24.19 -26.55 16.03
N PHE A 11 -23.02 -26.66 15.43
CA PHE A 11 -21.92 -25.70 15.65
C PHE A 11 -22.32 -24.28 15.23
N LEU A 12 -22.97 -24.13 14.07
CA LEU A 12 -23.44 -22.81 13.60
C LEU A 12 -24.52 -22.22 14.52
N LYS A 13 -25.47 -23.04 15.01
CA LYS A 13 -26.48 -22.57 15.98
C LYS A 13 -25.81 -22.10 17.27
N PHE A 14 -24.84 -22.83 17.77
CA PHE A 14 -24.06 -22.44 18.95
C PHE A 14 -23.34 -21.09 18.74
N LEU A 15 -22.72 -20.88 17.58
CA LEU A 15 -22.07 -19.62 17.24
C LEU A 15 -23.05 -18.47 17.15
N ILE A 16 -24.21 -18.65 16.51
CA ILE A 16 -25.24 -17.61 16.39
C ILE A 16 -25.68 -17.13 17.78
N VAL A 17 -25.96 -18.06 18.67
CA VAL A 17 -26.39 -17.74 20.04
C VAL A 17 -25.25 -17.12 20.86
N GLY A 18 -24.02 -17.55 20.63
CA GLY A 18 -22.84 -17.07 21.35
C GLY A 18 -22.19 -15.82 20.79
N THR A 19 -22.69 -15.26 19.69
CA THR A 19 -22.13 -14.04 19.09
C THR A 19 -22.57 -12.81 19.90
N PRO A 20 -21.62 -12.04 20.45
CA PRO A 20 -21.94 -10.81 21.20
C PRO A 20 -22.67 -9.79 20.31
N THR A 21 -23.52 -8.95 20.92
CA THR A 21 -24.29 -7.92 20.20
C THR A 21 -23.44 -6.95 19.38
N LYS A 22 -22.17 -6.73 19.80
CA LYS A 22 -21.19 -5.89 19.10
C LYS A 22 -20.20 -6.70 18.25
N GLY A 23 -20.39 -8.02 18.13
CA GLY A 23 -19.55 -8.91 17.35
C GLY A 23 -20.21 -9.33 16.04
N THR A 24 -19.41 -9.79 15.08
CA THR A 24 -19.92 -10.43 13.87
C THR A 24 -19.85 -11.94 14.00
N PHE A 25 -20.80 -12.64 13.41
CA PHE A 25 -20.77 -14.09 13.31
C PHE A 25 -19.45 -14.61 12.75
N LEU A 26 -18.91 -13.95 11.71
CA LEU A 26 -17.66 -14.32 11.08
C LEU A 26 -16.47 -14.21 12.05
N SER A 27 -16.43 -13.15 12.87
CA SER A 27 -15.36 -12.98 13.87
C SER A 27 -15.40 -14.06 14.94
N GLU A 28 -16.59 -14.48 15.41
CA GLU A 28 -16.73 -15.54 16.38
C GLU A 28 -16.40 -16.92 15.77
N TYR A 29 -16.76 -17.15 14.52
CA TYR A 29 -16.35 -18.35 13.78
C TYR A 29 -14.84 -18.48 13.72
N ILE A 30 -14.15 -17.38 13.43
CA ILE A 30 -12.67 -17.34 13.36
C ILE A 30 -12.05 -17.62 14.73
N LYS A 31 -12.50 -16.90 15.78
CA LYS A 31 -11.99 -17.05 17.15
C LYS A 31 -12.10 -18.48 17.68
N ARG A 32 -13.15 -19.18 17.31
CA ARG A 32 -13.42 -20.56 17.76
C ARG A 32 -12.87 -21.62 16.82
N ASN A 33 -11.88 -21.29 15.97
CA ASN A 33 -11.23 -22.20 15.03
C ASN A 33 -12.26 -23.01 14.20
N GLY A 34 -13.27 -22.33 13.67
CA GLY A 34 -14.33 -22.95 12.88
C GLY A 34 -13.78 -23.79 11.74
N LYS A 35 -13.88 -25.11 11.89
CA LYS A 35 -13.37 -26.08 10.91
C LYS A 35 -14.51 -26.51 9.98
N GLY A 36 -14.21 -26.63 8.71
CA GLY A 36 -14.96 -27.52 7.85
C GLY A 36 -15.97 -26.89 6.89
N ILE A 37 -16.49 -25.68 7.10
CA ILE A 37 -17.52 -25.12 6.22
C ILE A 37 -16.85 -24.27 5.13
N ASP A 38 -16.66 -24.86 3.95
CA ASP A 38 -15.91 -24.22 2.85
C ASP A 38 -16.53 -22.91 2.37
N THR A 39 -17.85 -22.79 2.39
CA THR A 39 -18.55 -21.53 2.07
C THR A 39 -18.16 -20.38 3.02
N ILE A 40 -18.04 -20.67 4.32
CA ILE A 40 -17.65 -19.66 5.31
C ILE A 40 -16.18 -19.32 5.17
N LYS A 41 -15.32 -20.29 4.87
CA LYS A 41 -13.90 -20.04 4.58
C LYS A 41 -13.74 -19.17 3.33
N SER A 42 -14.51 -19.44 2.28
CA SER A 42 -14.49 -18.64 1.04
C SER A 42 -14.98 -17.21 1.31
N ALA A 43 -16.07 -17.04 2.05
CA ALA A 43 -16.54 -15.73 2.46
C ALA A 43 -15.49 -14.99 3.29
N ARG A 44 -14.85 -15.66 4.24
CA ARG A 44 -13.74 -15.08 5.03
C ARG A 44 -12.60 -14.62 4.12
N LYS A 45 -12.13 -15.47 3.21
CA LYS A 45 -11.07 -15.14 2.27
C LYS A 45 -11.43 -13.91 1.41
N TRP A 46 -12.70 -13.82 1.01
CA TRP A 46 -13.19 -12.64 0.27
C TRP A 46 -13.08 -11.36 1.11
N PHE A 47 -13.50 -11.39 2.39
CA PHE A 47 -13.36 -10.23 3.29
C PHE A 47 -11.89 -9.92 3.61
N GLU A 48 -11.02 -10.91 3.71
CA GLU A 48 -9.57 -10.71 3.90
C GLU A 48 -8.91 -10.05 2.68
N ASN A 49 -9.46 -10.28 1.49
CA ASN A 49 -9.02 -9.68 0.24
C ASN A 49 -9.72 -8.34 -0.08
N LEU A 50 -10.62 -7.89 0.79
CA LEU A 50 -11.33 -6.62 0.63
C LEU A 50 -10.43 -5.46 1.09
N ASN A 51 -10.14 -4.56 0.17
CA ASN A 51 -9.37 -3.36 0.41
C ASN A 51 -10.29 -2.15 0.28
N ILE A 52 -10.35 -1.31 1.30
CA ILE A 52 -11.16 -0.08 1.27
C ILE A 52 -10.21 1.11 1.19
N ILE A 53 -10.40 1.94 0.17
CA ILE A 53 -9.62 3.15 -0.07
C ILE A 53 -10.54 4.34 0.18
N PHE A 54 -10.33 5.02 1.30
CA PHE A 54 -11.00 6.28 1.62
C PHE A 54 -10.27 7.46 0.97
N PRO A 55 -10.90 8.63 0.87
CA PRO A 55 -10.29 9.82 0.27
C PRO A 55 -8.94 10.23 0.88
N ASN A 56 -8.77 9.97 2.18
CA ASN A 56 -7.53 10.27 2.91
C ASN A 56 -6.64 9.04 3.17
N THR A 57 -6.93 7.91 2.53
CA THR A 57 -6.09 6.72 2.64
C THR A 57 -4.89 6.87 1.74
N HIS A 58 -3.70 6.74 2.31
CA HIS A 58 -2.44 6.68 1.58
C HIS A 58 -1.83 5.30 1.70
N ARG A 59 -1.39 4.75 0.59
CA ARG A 59 -0.69 3.47 0.57
C ARG A 59 0.76 3.66 1.00
N THR A 60 1.13 2.99 2.06
CA THR A 60 2.48 3.07 2.65
C THR A 60 3.42 1.94 2.19
N ASP A 61 2.89 0.95 1.47
CA ASP A 61 3.66 -0.22 1.01
C ASP A 61 4.40 0.01 -0.31
N PHE A 62 3.86 0.89 -1.20
CA PHE A 62 4.43 1.09 -2.53
C PHE A 62 5.87 1.61 -2.52
N PRO A 63 6.29 2.50 -1.59
CA PRO A 63 7.66 3.00 -1.61
C PRO A 63 8.68 1.90 -1.36
N PHE A 64 8.37 0.97 -0.46
CA PHE A 64 9.20 -0.21 -0.23
C PHE A 64 9.28 -1.12 -1.47
N ARG A 65 8.15 -1.30 -2.16
CA ARG A 65 8.10 -2.08 -3.40
C ARG A 65 8.89 -1.41 -4.52
N VAL A 66 8.78 -0.10 -4.69
CA VAL A 66 9.56 0.67 -5.69
C VAL A 66 11.07 0.46 -5.50
N VAL A 67 11.51 0.36 -4.25
CA VAL A 67 12.93 0.19 -3.93
C VAL A 67 13.41 -1.24 -4.15
N ASN A 68 12.61 -2.24 -3.78
CA ASN A 68 13.04 -3.64 -3.70
C ASN A 68 12.56 -4.51 -4.87
N ASP A 69 11.60 -4.04 -5.66
CA ASP A 69 11.03 -4.77 -6.79
C ASP A 69 11.19 -3.97 -8.10
N THR A 70 12.17 -4.38 -8.89
CA THR A 70 12.49 -3.73 -10.18
C THR A 70 11.31 -3.83 -11.17
N GLN A 71 10.56 -4.93 -11.16
CA GLN A 71 9.42 -5.10 -12.05
C GLN A 71 8.28 -4.15 -11.63
N PHE A 72 7.95 -4.09 -10.35
CA PHE A 72 6.97 -3.15 -9.81
C PHE A 72 7.34 -1.70 -10.14
N ARG A 73 8.61 -1.30 -9.90
CA ARG A 73 9.10 0.04 -10.23
C ARG A 73 8.95 0.35 -11.73
N THR A 74 9.25 -0.61 -12.60
CA THR A 74 9.12 -0.43 -14.04
C THR A 74 7.67 -0.17 -14.45
N VAL A 75 6.75 -1.01 -13.99
CA VAL A 75 5.31 -0.86 -14.26
C VAL A 75 4.77 0.46 -13.66
N MET A 76 5.17 0.78 -12.43
CA MET A 76 4.80 2.03 -11.77
C MET A 76 5.19 3.25 -12.61
N ARG A 77 6.43 3.28 -13.10
CA ARG A 77 6.94 4.34 -13.97
C ARG A 77 6.17 4.44 -15.29
N GLU A 78 5.89 3.30 -15.94
CA GLU A 78 5.12 3.27 -17.19
C GLU A 78 3.71 3.82 -17.00
N LEU A 79 3.06 3.47 -15.88
CA LEU A 79 1.72 3.96 -15.56
C LEU A 79 1.72 5.45 -15.20
N LEU A 80 2.68 5.94 -14.43
CA LEU A 80 2.83 7.38 -14.16
C LEU A 80 3.00 8.17 -15.46
N ASN A 81 3.79 7.66 -16.40
CA ASN A 81 3.93 8.27 -17.72
C ASN A 81 2.62 8.20 -18.55
N TYR A 82 1.92 7.06 -18.55
CA TYR A 82 0.62 6.91 -19.20
C TYR A 82 -0.42 7.93 -18.70
N PHE A 83 -0.43 8.19 -17.38
CA PHE A 83 -1.29 9.21 -16.79
C PHE A 83 -0.84 10.64 -17.09
N GLY A 84 0.35 10.83 -17.67
CA GLY A 84 0.83 12.15 -18.11
C GLY A 84 1.32 13.03 -16.96
N THR A 85 1.84 12.42 -15.87
CA THR A 85 2.37 13.16 -14.72
C THR A 85 3.68 13.89 -15.00
N GLY A 86 4.39 13.54 -16.08
CA GLY A 86 5.74 14.02 -16.34
C GLY A 86 6.84 13.28 -15.55
N ILE A 87 6.46 12.42 -14.61
CA ILE A 87 7.41 11.63 -13.82
C ILE A 87 8.04 10.57 -14.71
N SER A 88 9.34 10.61 -14.85
CA SER A 88 10.12 9.65 -15.64
C SER A 88 10.67 8.50 -14.80
N ASP A 89 10.85 8.70 -13.50
CA ASP A 89 11.34 7.68 -12.57
C ASP A 89 11.04 8.05 -11.12
N LEU A 90 11.17 7.06 -10.23
CA LEU A 90 11.16 7.21 -8.78
C LEU A 90 12.52 6.78 -8.25
N ARG A 91 13.17 7.63 -7.48
CA ARG A 91 14.54 7.39 -7.01
C ARG A 91 14.65 7.52 -5.51
N ARG A 92 15.30 6.55 -4.90
CA ARG A 92 15.73 6.61 -3.52
C ARG A 92 17.03 7.42 -3.44
N VAL A 93 17.02 8.48 -2.64
CA VAL A 93 18.16 9.38 -2.43
C VAL A 93 18.60 9.28 -0.99
N GLU A 94 19.91 9.03 -0.76
CA GLU A 94 20.47 9.06 0.60
C GLU A 94 20.44 10.50 1.13
N SER A 95 19.91 10.70 2.33
CA SER A 95 19.75 12.00 2.96
C SER A 95 20.13 11.90 4.44
N LYS A 96 20.51 13.02 5.04
CA LYS A 96 20.77 13.06 6.48
C LYS A 96 19.46 13.18 7.27
N PRO A 97 19.34 12.58 8.45
CA PRO A 97 18.13 12.68 9.27
C PRO A 97 17.70 14.13 9.53
N GLU A 98 18.64 15.03 9.70
CA GLU A 98 18.41 16.46 9.94
C GLU A 98 17.73 17.14 8.74
N GLU A 99 18.10 16.74 7.51
CA GLU A 99 17.52 17.25 6.26
C GLU A 99 16.10 16.68 6.03
N LEU A 100 15.81 15.53 6.65
CA LEU A 100 14.50 14.87 6.56
C LEU A 100 13.48 15.40 7.58
N GLY A 101 13.90 16.28 8.49
CA GLY A 101 13.02 16.84 9.52
C GLY A 101 12.53 15.81 10.53
N ILE A 102 13.30 14.75 10.76
CA ILE A 102 12.92 13.68 11.71
C ILE A 102 13.32 14.14 13.12
N PRO A 103 12.36 14.22 14.06
CA PRO A 103 12.67 14.53 15.45
C PRO A 103 13.62 13.48 16.07
N ASP A 104 14.55 13.94 16.93
CA ASP A 104 15.53 13.06 17.57
C ASP A 104 14.89 11.90 18.34
N GLU A 105 13.75 12.12 18.99
CA GLU A 105 13.00 11.08 19.71
C GLU A 105 12.51 9.95 18.78
N ILE A 106 12.05 10.32 17.58
CA ILE A 106 11.61 9.36 16.56
C ILE A 106 12.81 8.61 16.00
N ARG A 107 13.91 9.33 15.74
CA ARG A 107 15.15 8.73 15.28
C ARG A 107 15.67 7.67 16.26
N GLN A 108 15.75 8.00 17.55
CA GLN A 108 16.18 7.05 18.60
C GLN A 108 15.28 5.80 18.62
N LYS A 109 13.95 5.96 18.60
CA LYS A 109 13.02 4.82 18.58
C LYS A 109 13.23 3.90 17.38
N ILE A 110 13.55 4.47 16.23
CA ILE A 110 13.83 3.70 15.01
C ILE A 110 15.16 2.98 15.14
N GLU A 111 16.20 3.65 15.62
CA GLU A 111 17.51 3.05 15.89
C GLU A 111 17.37 1.85 16.84
N GLU A 112 16.67 2.02 17.97
CA GLU A 112 16.35 0.96 18.93
C GLU A 112 15.54 -0.18 18.29
N SER A 113 14.54 0.14 17.46
CA SER A 113 13.69 -0.87 16.80
C SER A 113 14.47 -1.73 15.81
N LEU A 114 15.55 -1.19 15.26
CA LEU A 114 16.44 -1.88 14.34
C LEU A 114 17.63 -2.53 15.04
N GLU A 115 17.85 -2.27 16.33
CA GLU A 115 18.88 -2.97 17.10
C GLU A 115 18.66 -4.48 17.12
N GLY A 116 19.72 -5.24 16.94
CA GLY A 116 19.67 -6.71 16.91
C GLY A 116 19.04 -7.33 15.66
N LYS A 117 18.47 -6.52 14.75
CA LYS A 117 17.94 -7.01 13.47
C LYS A 117 19.06 -7.12 12.43
N GLY A 118 18.88 -8.08 11.50
CA GLY A 118 19.85 -8.33 10.43
C GLY A 118 20.01 -7.15 9.47
N SER A 119 21.03 -7.21 8.63
CA SER A 119 21.16 -6.36 7.45
C SER A 119 19.91 -6.52 6.56
N GLU A 120 19.52 -5.45 5.87
CA GLU A 120 18.32 -5.40 5.01
C GLU A 120 16.98 -5.30 5.76
N THR A 121 17.02 -5.03 7.07
CA THR A 121 15.81 -4.67 7.81
C THR A 121 15.66 -3.15 7.83
N GLY A 122 14.49 -2.66 7.47
CA GLY A 122 14.20 -1.24 7.39
C GLY A 122 12.84 -0.87 7.96
N VAL A 123 12.67 0.41 8.20
CA VAL A 123 11.40 1.05 8.60
C VAL A 123 11.07 2.10 7.56
N VAL A 124 9.81 2.15 7.14
CA VAL A 124 9.30 3.24 6.32
C VAL A 124 8.51 4.18 7.19
N ILE A 125 8.81 5.46 7.09
CA ILE A 125 8.10 6.53 7.77
C ILE A 125 7.38 7.33 6.69
N HIS A 126 6.08 7.51 6.88
CA HIS A 126 5.28 8.40 6.05
C HIS A 126 4.95 9.66 6.85
N ASN A 127 5.33 10.80 6.33
CA ASN A 127 5.01 12.11 6.88
C ASN A 127 4.71 13.09 5.74
N GLU A 128 3.51 13.69 5.73
CA GLU A 128 3.10 14.75 4.79
C GLU A 128 3.50 14.50 3.33
N ASN A 129 3.14 13.34 2.78
CA ASN A 129 3.53 12.90 1.42
C ASN A 129 5.05 12.71 1.21
N ARG A 130 5.82 12.56 2.28
CA ARG A 130 7.23 12.18 2.23
C ARG A 130 7.40 10.74 2.70
N PHE A 131 8.15 9.95 1.95
CA PHE A 131 8.44 8.55 2.28
C PHE A 131 9.90 8.38 2.60
N ILE A 132 10.19 8.21 3.88
CA ILE A 132 11.54 8.11 4.42
C ILE A 132 11.82 6.65 4.79
N PHE A 133 12.97 6.17 4.38
CA PHE A 133 13.44 4.83 4.69
C PHE A 133 14.61 4.93 5.66
N ALA A 134 14.53 4.19 6.76
CA ALA A 134 15.65 3.95 7.64
C ALA A 134 16.02 2.47 7.55
N GLU A 135 17.21 2.13 7.11
CA GLU A 135 17.64 0.75 6.95
C GLU A 135 19.10 0.55 7.36
N LYS A 136 19.45 -0.66 7.75
CA LYS A 136 20.84 -1.03 8.02
C LYS A 136 21.49 -1.52 6.74
N ASP A 137 22.63 -0.92 6.39
CA ASP A 137 23.48 -1.39 5.32
C ASP A 137 24.20 -2.73 5.70
N LYS A 138 24.94 -3.30 4.75
CA LYS A 138 25.69 -4.54 4.98
C LYS A 138 26.72 -4.44 6.12
N SER A 139 27.17 -3.23 6.43
CA SER A 139 28.09 -2.93 7.52
C SER A 139 27.40 -2.63 8.83
N LYS A 140 26.05 -2.78 8.88
CA LYS A 140 25.17 -2.48 10.01
C LYS A 140 25.08 -1.00 10.38
N ASN A 141 25.52 -0.09 9.52
CA ASN A 141 25.32 1.34 9.70
C ASN A 141 23.88 1.70 9.28
N LEU A 142 23.25 2.57 10.07
CA LEU A 142 21.93 3.09 9.73
C LEU A 142 22.06 4.11 8.60
N LYS A 143 21.31 3.89 7.52
CA LYS A 143 21.18 4.75 6.35
C LYS A 143 19.77 5.30 6.26
N TRP A 144 19.68 6.55 5.91
CA TRP A 144 18.43 7.24 5.71
C TRP A 144 18.29 7.64 4.24
N HIS A 145 17.11 7.42 3.70
CA HIS A 145 16.82 7.71 2.31
C HIS A 145 15.45 8.33 2.19
N ASP A 146 15.29 9.17 1.21
CA ASP A 146 14.02 9.75 0.80
C ASP A 146 13.64 9.23 -0.58
N LEU A 147 12.35 9.05 -0.83
CA LEU A 147 11.84 8.73 -2.15
C LEU A 147 11.50 10.04 -2.88
N LYS A 148 12.09 10.22 -4.05
CA LYS A 148 11.93 11.42 -4.87
C LYS A 148 11.43 11.08 -6.26
N THR A 149 10.72 12.01 -6.87
CA THR A 149 10.30 11.93 -8.27
C THR A 149 11.32 12.56 -9.18
N ILE A 150 11.46 11.99 -10.36
CA ILE A 150 12.40 12.43 -11.37
C ILE A 150 11.61 12.87 -12.61
N HIS A 151 11.84 14.10 -13.03
CA HIS A 151 11.28 14.64 -14.27
C HIS A 151 12.41 14.91 -15.27
N LYS A 152 12.22 14.50 -16.52
CA LYS A 152 13.20 14.78 -17.57
C LYS A 152 13.09 16.21 -18.04
N LYS A 153 14.23 16.85 -18.23
CA LYS A 153 14.31 18.13 -18.89
C LYS A 153 14.40 17.93 -20.41
N GLU A 154 13.53 18.58 -21.17
CA GLU A 154 13.46 18.40 -22.63
C GLU A 154 14.76 18.77 -23.35
N ASP A 155 15.47 19.79 -22.86
CA ASP A 155 16.65 20.38 -23.56
C ASP A 155 18.00 20.09 -22.91
N SER A 156 18.11 19.18 -21.96
CA SER A 156 19.37 18.87 -21.28
C SER A 156 19.48 17.43 -20.79
N ASN A 157 20.71 16.97 -20.60
CA ASN A 157 21.00 15.69 -19.97
C ASN A 157 20.82 15.68 -18.44
N SER A 158 20.25 16.76 -17.86
CA SER A 158 19.98 16.87 -16.43
C SER A 158 18.54 16.59 -16.13
N ASP A 159 18.28 15.82 -15.07
CA ASP A 159 16.95 15.56 -14.53
C ASP A 159 16.58 16.62 -13.49
N TYR A 160 15.30 16.95 -13.39
CA TYR A 160 14.75 17.63 -12.22
C TYR A 160 14.37 16.58 -11.18
N ILE A 161 14.76 16.83 -9.94
CA ILE A 161 14.46 15.97 -8.79
C ILE A 161 13.51 16.75 -7.89
N PHE A 162 12.33 16.20 -7.66
CA PHE A 162 11.33 16.79 -6.79
C PHE A 162 11.09 15.90 -5.57
N GLU A 163 10.75 16.55 -4.47
CA GLU A 163 10.18 15.88 -3.31
C GLU A 163 8.78 15.36 -3.64
N MET A 164 8.36 14.26 -3.05
CA MET A 164 7.03 13.70 -3.30
C MET A 164 5.90 14.69 -2.95
N PHE A 165 6.11 15.56 -1.96
CA PHE A 165 5.12 16.58 -1.56
C PHE A 165 5.07 17.79 -2.50
N GLU A 166 6.01 17.94 -3.43
CA GLU A 166 6.01 19.00 -4.45
C GLU A 166 5.14 18.61 -5.66
N GLU A 167 4.74 17.34 -5.73
CA GLU A 167 3.82 16.87 -6.76
C GLU A 167 2.39 17.39 -6.52
N SER A 168 1.61 17.45 -7.60
CA SER A 168 0.20 17.85 -7.48
C SER A 168 -0.61 16.82 -6.68
N ASP A 169 -1.72 17.26 -6.06
CA ASP A 169 -2.65 16.37 -5.35
C ASP A 169 -3.11 15.22 -6.26
N GLY A 170 -3.35 15.49 -7.55
CA GLY A 170 -3.72 14.46 -8.52
C GLY A 170 -2.61 13.44 -8.74
N THR A 171 -1.37 13.88 -8.83
CA THR A 171 -0.21 12.99 -8.94
C THR A 171 -0.03 12.17 -7.66
N SER A 172 -0.15 12.82 -6.51
CA SER A 172 -0.09 12.14 -5.20
C SER A 172 -1.16 11.05 -5.07
N ARG A 173 -2.38 11.32 -5.57
CA ARG A 173 -3.47 10.33 -5.58
C ARG A 173 -3.19 9.14 -6.50
N LEU A 174 -2.45 9.33 -7.59
CA LEU A 174 -2.03 8.23 -8.46
C LEU A 174 -1.05 7.27 -7.77
N PHE A 175 -0.27 7.73 -6.79
CA PHE A 175 0.58 6.85 -5.98
C PHE A 175 -0.24 5.88 -5.11
N ASP A 176 -1.51 6.18 -4.82
CA ASP A 176 -2.43 5.26 -4.15
C ASP A 176 -3.08 4.29 -5.15
N PHE A 177 -3.46 4.77 -6.33
CA PHE A 177 -4.23 3.97 -7.30
C PHE A 177 -3.38 3.07 -8.19
N ILE A 178 -2.20 3.50 -8.62
CA ILE A 178 -1.35 2.69 -9.51
C ILE A 178 -0.93 1.37 -8.86
N PRO A 179 -0.47 1.33 -7.59
CA PRO A 179 -0.20 0.07 -6.91
C PRO A 179 -1.42 -0.85 -6.81
N MET A 180 -2.61 -0.26 -6.61
CA MET A 180 -3.87 -1.01 -6.62
C MET A 180 -4.11 -1.69 -7.98
N LEU A 181 -3.96 -0.97 -9.09
CA LEU A 181 -4.13 -1.53 -10.44
C LEU A 181 -3.14 -2.67 -10.70
N ILE A 182 -1.89 -2.51 -10.25
CA ILE A 182 -0.87 -3.56 -10.36
C ILE A 182 -1.28 -4.81 -9.56
N ASP A 183 -1.77 -4.61 -8.34
CA ASP A 183 -2.18 -5.70 -7.46
C ASP A 183 -3.43 -6.43 -7.99
N MET A 184 -4.39 -5.70 -8.56
CA MET A 184 -5.60 -6.29 -9.15
C MET A 184 -5.28 -7.21 -10.34
N ARG A 185 -4.26 -6.88 -11.11
CA ARG A 185 -3.82 -7.74 -12.21
C ARG A 185 -3.14 -9.02 -11.73
N ALA A 186 -2.49 -8.96 -10.57
CA ALA A 186 -1.70 -10.08 -10.03
C ALA A 186 -2.50 -10.97 -9.08
N ASN A 187 -3.54 -10.44 -8.45
CA ASN A 187 -4.23 -11.07 -7.34
C ASN A 187 -5.75 -10.95 -7.48
N ASP A 188 -6.45 -11.89 -6.89
CA ASP A 188 -7.92 -11.91 -6.77
C ASP A 188 -8.37 -10.98 -5.62
N ALA A 189 -8.06 -9.68 -5.74
CA ALA A 189 -8.34 -8.67 -4.72
C ALA A 189 -9.58 -7.85 -5.07
N VAL A 190 -10.37 -7.49 -4.06
CA VAL A 190 -11.54 -6.61 -4.19
C VAL A 190 -11.22 -5.24 -3.61
N TYR A 191 -11.49 -4.20 -4.38
CA TYR A 191 -11.31 -2.83 -3.94
C TYR A 191 -12.64 -2.09 -3.89
N VAL A 192 -12.87 -1.39 -2.78
CA VAL A 192 -13.97 -0.43 -2.62
C VAL A 192 -13.34 0.94 -2.46
N ILE A 193 -13.64 1.83 -3.39
CA ILE A 193 -13.04 3.16 -3.43
C ILE A 193 -14.12 4.20 -3.19
N ASP A 194 -13.95 4.99 -2.15
CA ASP A 194 -14.79 6.13 -1.86
C ASP A 194 -14.22 7.39 -2.53
N GLU A 195 -15.07 8.20 -3.17
CA GLU A 195 -14.68 9.42 -3.87
C GLU A 195 -13.49 9.21 -4.84
N VAL A 196 -13.63 8.29 -5.80
CA VAL A 196 -12.55 7.94 -6.74
C VAL A 196 -12.02 9.13 -7.55
N ASP A 197 -12.87 10.12 -7.79
CA ASP A 197 -12.57 11.35 -8.54
C ASP A 197 -11.94 12.46 -7.67
N ARG A 198 -11.90 12.29 -6.36
CA ARG A 198 -11.31 13.28 -5.47
C ARG A 198 -9.84 13.52 -5.80
N SER A 199 -9.49 14.77 -5.96
CA SER A 199 -8.16 15.27 -6.35
C SER A 199 -7.71 14.86 -7.76
N LEU A 200 -8.48 14.06 -8.51
CA LEU A 200 -8.16 13.70 -9.88
C LEU A 200 -8.88 14.64 -10.88
N HIS A 201 -8.14 15.04 -11.90
CA HIS A 201 -8.79 15.65 -13.07
C HIS A 201 -9.73 14.62 -13.73
N PRO A 202 -10.93 15.01 -14.23
CA PRO A 202 -11.89 14.06 -14.83
C PRO A 202 -11.28 13.15 -15.92
N MET A 203 -10.32 13.65 -16.69
CA MET A 203 -9.62 12.83 -17.69
C MET A 203 -8.73 11.75 -17.07
N LEU A 204 -8.16 12.00 -15.88
CA LEU A 204 -7.39 10.99 -15.16
C LEU A 204 -8.30 9.93 -14.56
N THR A 205 -9.46 10.34 -14.03
CA THR A 205 -10.49 9.40 -13.55
C THR A 205 -10.97 8.50 -14.67
N LEU A 206 -11.24 9.07 -15.86
CA LEU A 206 -11.63 8.29 -17.03
C LEU A 206 -10.54 7.28 -17.42
N LYS A 207 -9.30 7.71 -17.55
CA LYS A 207 -8.16 6.82 -17.84
C LYS A 207 -8.00 5.70 -16.81
N LEU A 208 -8.22 6.01 -15.52
CA LEU A 208 -8.18 5.03 -14.44
C LEU A 208 -9.24 3.94 -14.64
N LEU A 209 -10.48 4.35 -14.94
CA LEU A 209 -11.59 3.43 -15.20
C LEU A 209 -11.40 2.61 -16.49
N GLU A 210 -10.89 3.23 -17.55
CA GLU A 210 -10.56 2.53 -18.80
C GLU A 210 -9.50 1.46 -18.57
N MET A 211 -8.45 1.79 -17.82
CA MET A 211 -7.41 0.83 -17.44
C MET A 211 -7.97 -0.32 -16.60
N TYR A 212 -8.79 -0.02 -15.61
CA TYR A 212 -9.48 -1.05 -14.83
C TYR A 212 -10.29 -2.01 -15.70
N ASN A 213 -11.04 -1.49 -16.68
CA ASN A 213 -11.83 -2.32 -17.58
C ASN A 213 -10.99 -3.15 -18.57
N SER A 214 -9.70 -2.87 -18.69
CA SER A 214 -8.76 -3.59 -19.57
C SER A 214 -7.94 -4.67 -18.84
N LEU A 215 -8.06 -4.74 -17.50
CA LEU A 215 -7.37 -5.75 -16.68
C LEU A 215 -8.01 -7.12 -16.83
#